data_0024afe0fccc0e938903fa3fefbc0911
#
_entry.id   0024afe0fccc0e938903fa3fefbc0911
#
_cell.length_a   1.000
_cell.length_b   1.000
_cell.length_c   1.000
_cell.angle_alpha   90.00
_cell.angle_beta   90.00
_cell.angle_gamma   90.00
#
_symmetry.space_group_name_H-M   'P 1'
#
loop_
_entity.id
_entity.type
_entity.pdbx_description
1 polymer ?
#
loop_
_entity_poly.entity_id
_entity_poly.type
_entity_poly.pdbx_seq_one_letter_code
_entity_poly.pdbx_strand_id
1 'polypeptide(L)'
;MPQWARQGTNKLAYCRILLAQFLPQDLDICLYLDVDMLTLSDISELFEMDLGSTFAGVVLDPTIATEPFKAIRPHTKDFKYPNPYAYFNSGCMLINLKEWRKQNIQQQCMDFLNTYATRFRDQDILNAIIGDNTTKLEPKWNFIIYFMMIANHNARLKTPAQNICKFSIDTYQASLANIKIIHYCCCPKPWASAYSVLDFDFKPFVESYFREQWWKMADKTPAFAQELQELKSKIADTDFISYAKALSQSLQTLDDRITNIKSALFAPHKFIYQKIKNKFGFK
;
A
#
# COMPACT_ATOMS: atom_id res chain seq x y z
N MET A 1 6.67 9.03 -21.46
CA MET A 1 5.77 9.26 -20.33
C MET A 1 4.83 10.41 -20.62
N PRO A 2 3.53 10.28 -20.36
CA PRO A 2 2.56 11.35 -20.52
C PRO A 2 2.92 12.56 -19.66
N GLN A 3 2.51 13.76 -20.07
CA GLN A 3 2.86 15.00 -19.38
C GLN A 3 2.35 15.03 -17.93
N TRP A 4 1.18 14.46 -17.64
CA TRP A 4 0.61 14.36 -16.29
C TRP A 4 1.41 13.42 -15.37
N ALA A 5 2.04 12.39 -15.89
CA ALA A 5 2.94 11.51 -15.13
C ALA A 5 4.32 12.14 -14.88
N ARG A 6 4.62 13.29 -15.51
CA ARG A 6 5.89 14.03 -15.36
C ARG A 6 5.84 15.08 -14.26
N GLN A 7 4.64 15.58 -13.91
CA GLN A 7 4.47 16.65 -12.91
C GLN A 7 4.21 16.06 -11.53
N GLY A 8 5.16 16.27 -10.59
CA GLY A 8 4.99 15.99 -9.16
C GLY A 8 4.92 14.53 -8.74
N THR A 9 5.10 13.55 -9.68
CA THR A 9 5.07 12.12 -9.36
C THR A 9 6.48 11.56 -9.23
N ASN A 10 6.67 10.65 -8.26
CA ASN A 10 7.89 9.87 -8.16
C ASN A 10 7.98 8.92 -9.39
N LYS A 11 8.82 9.30 -10.37
CA LYS A 11 9.01 8.52 -11.61
C LYS A 11 9.62 7.15 -11.36
N LEU A 12 10.33 6.99 -10.25
CA LEU A 12 10.96 5.72 -9.86
C LEU A 12 9.94 4.61 -9.64
N ALA A 13 8.70 4.92 -9.27
CA ALA A 13 7.63 3.93 -9.15
C ALA A 13 7.41 3.14 -10.46
N TYR A 14 7.67 3.73 -11.62
CA TYR A 14 7.47 3.07 -12.91
C TYR A 14 8.69 2.25 -13.39
N CYS A 15 9.84 2.30 -12.68
CA CYS A 15 11.04 1.57 -13.09
C CYS A 15 10.82 0.06 -13.12
N ARG A 16 9.96 -0.47 -12.23
CA ARG A 16 9.65 -1.91 -12.22
C ARG A 16 8.99 -2.41 -13.52
N ILE A 17 8.27 -1.56 -14.24
CA ILE A 17 7.68 -1.89 -15.54
C ILE A 17 8.77 -2.12 -16.60
N LEU A 18 9.93 -1.47 -16.43
CA LEU A 18 11.02 -1.48 -17.39
C LEU A 18 12.07 -2.57 -17.14
N LEU A 19 11.94 -3.37 -16.06
CA LEU A 19 12.96 -4.33 -15.63
C LEU A 19 13.33 -5.33 -16.71
N ALA A 20 12.35 -5.83 -17.48
CA ALA A 20 12.60 -6.78 -18.55
C ALA A 20 13.51 -6.23 -19.66
N GLN A 21 13.60 -4.90 -19.81
CA GLN A 21 14.47 -4.23 -20.78
C GLN A 21 15.91 -4.06 -20.24
N PHE A 22 16.06 -3.74 -18.95
CA PHE A 22 17.36 -3.37 -18.38
C PHE A 22 18.11 -4.54 -17.76
N LEU A 23 17.41 -5.60 -17.35
CA LEU A 23 18.03 -6.79 -16.78
C LEU A 23 18.63 -7.69 -17.88
N PRO A 24 19.69 -8.45 -17.56
CA PRO A 24 20.32 -9.39 -18.50
C PRO A 24 19.29 -10.29 -19.20
N GLN A 25 19.51 -10.56 -20.49
CA GLN A 25 18.53 -11.30 -21.30
C GLN A 25 18.46 -12.79 -20.96
N ASP A 26 19.49 -13.32 -20.36
CA ASP A 26 19.60 -14.69 -19.87
C ASP A 26 18.97 -14.89 -18.47
N LEU A 27 18.54 -13.80 -17.82
CA LEU A 27 17.82 -13.88 -16.55
C LEU A 27 16.34 -14.13 -16.80
N ASP A 28 15.83 -15.28 -16.36
CA ASP A 28 14.44 -15.68 -16.54
C ASP A 28 13.49 -15.12 -15.45
N ILE A 29 14.00 -14.97 -14.21
CA ILE A 29 13.19 -14.57 -13.04
C ILE A 29 13.94 -13.51 -12.25
N CYS A 30 13.23 -12.54 -11.69
CA CYS A 30 13.76 -11.61 -10.69
C CYS A 30 12.74 -11.32 -9.59
N LEU A 31 13.23 -11.10 -8.38
CA LEU A 31 12.42 -10.60 -7.27
C LEU A 31 12.56 -9.08 -7.20
N TYR A 32 11.44 -8.38 -7.36
CA TYR A 32 11.34 -6.94 -7.11
C TYR A 32 10.81 -6.71 -5.70
N LEU A 33 11.47 -5.81 -4.97
CA LEU A 33 11.04 -5.33 -3.65
C LEU A 33 11.04 -3.80 -3.61
N ASP A 34 10.01 -3.21 -3.03
CA ASP A 34 10.00 -1.78 -2.73
C ASP A 34 11.06 -1.42 -1.67
N VAL A 35 11.55 -0.20 -1.70
CA VAL A 35 12.62 0.28 -0.80
C VAL A 35 12.17 0.41 0.67
N ASP A 36 10.88 0.34 0.93
CA ASP A 36 10.28 0.36 2.27
C ASP A 36 9.86 -1.04 2.74
N MET A 37 10.60 -2.06 2.30
CA MET A 37 10.44 -3.44 2.74
C MET A 37 11.66 -3.91 3.54
N LEU A 38 11.43 -4.89 4.40
CA LEU A 38 12.45 -5.52 5.23
C LEU A 38 12.30 -7.04 5.20
N THR A 39 13.33 -7.73 4.72
CA THR A 39 13.44 -9.20 4.75
C THR A 39 13.88 -9.67 6.13
N LEU A 40 13.10 -10.56 6.75
CA LEU A 40 13.38 -11.09 8.10
C LEU A 40 14.03 -12.48 8.10
N SER A 41 13.94 -13.20 7.01
CA SER A 41 14.44 -14.59 6.91
C SER A 41 14.87 -14.92 5.49
N ASP A 42 15.34 -16.13 5.27
CA ASP A 42 15.67 -16.67 3.95
C ASP A 42 14.44 -16.58 3.01
N ILE A 43 14.71 -16.10 1.79
CA ILE A 43 13.74 -15.91 0.71
C ILE A 43 13.98 -16.83 -0.48
N SER A 44 14.90 -17.80 -0.37
CA SER A 44 15.27 -18.75 -1.45
C SER A 44 14.05 -19.50 -1.96
N GLU A 45 13.11 -19.84 -1.05
CA GLU A 45 11.84 -20.51 -1.36
C GLU A 45 11.06 -19.81 -2.49
N LEU A 46 11.16 -18.46 -2.61
CA LEU A 46 10.50 -17.73 -3.70
C LEU A 46 11.11 -18.09 -5.06
N PHE A 47 12.42 -18.29 -5.15
CA PHE A 47 13.09 -18.60 -6.41
C PHE A 47 12.96 -20.07 -6.82
N GLU A 48 12.52 -20.93 -5.91
CA GLU A 48 12.21 -22.36 -6.18
C GLU A 48 10.77 -22.54 -6.72
N MET A 49 9.96 -21.47 -6.69
CA MET A 49 8.58 -21.55 -7.18
C MET A 49 8.53 -21.66 -8.70
N ASP A 50 7.79 -22.65 -9.18
CA ASP A 50 7.44 -22.72 -10.60
C ASP A 50 6.30 -21.74 -10.91
N LEU A 51 6.61 -20.68 -11.64
CA LEU A 51 5.62 -19.71 -12.12
C LEU A 51 4.90 -20.19 -13.39
N GLY A 52 5.36 -21.24 -14.05
CA GLY A 52 4.80 -21.74 -15.30
C GLY A 52 4.72 -20.61 -16.35
N SER A 53 3.51 -20.39 -16.88
CA SER A 53 3.22 -19.31 -17.85
C SER A 53 2.65 -18.05 -17.20
N THR A 54 2.60 -17.95 -15.86
CA THR A 54 2.14 -16.73 -15.18
C THR A 54 3.20 -15.64 -15.25
N PHE A 55 2.76 -14.38 -15.21
CA PHE A 55 3.65 -13.24 -15.35
C PHE A 55 4.40 -12.89 -14.07
N ALA A 56 3.84 -13.21 -12.92
CA ALA A 56 4.50 -12.98 -11.64
C ALA A 56 3.87 -13.78 -10.49
N GLY A 57 4.67 -14.06 -9.45
CA GLY A 57 4.19 -14.39 -8.12
C GLY A 57 3.94 -13.11 -7.33
N VAL A 58 2.74 -12.94 -6.78
CA VAL A 58 2.29 -11.69 -6.13
C VAL A 58 1.44 -11.97 -4.90
N VAL A 59 1.48 -11.06 -3.92
CA VAL A 59 0.55 -11.06 -2.79
C VAL A 59 -0.61 -10.11 -3.10
N LEU A 60 -1.85 -10.57 -2.87
CA LEU A 60 -3.02 -9.73 -3.07
C LEU A 60 -2.94 -8.46 -2.21
N ASP A 61 -3.32 -7.34 -2.78
CA ASP A 61 -3.57 -6.13 -1.99
C ASP A 61 -4.83 -6.37 -1.15
N PRO A 62 -4.81 -6.09 0.14
CA PRO A 62 -5.97 -6.31 0.99
C PRO A 62 -7.21 -5.52 0.58
N THR A 63 -7.03 -4.41 -0.13
CA THR A 63 -8.15 -3.60 -0.62
C THR A 63 -8.78 -4.18 -1.88
N ILE A 64 -10.05 -3.83 -2.12
CA ILE A 64 -10.77 -4.19 -3.33
C ILE A 64 -10.80 -2.97 -4.25
N ALA A 65 -10.26 -3.10 -5.46
CA ALA A 65 -10.23 -2.04 -6.45
C ALA A 65 -11.57 -1.98 -7.21
N THR A 66 -12.49 -1.16 -6.75
CA THR A 66 -13.85 -1.04 -7.33
C THR A 66 -14.00 0.15 -8.28
N GLU A 67 -13.18 1.17 -8.12
CA GLU A 67 -13.32 2.42 -8.91
C GLU A 67 -12.73 2.25 -10.31
N PRO A 68 -13.44 2.73 -11.34
CA PRO A 68 -12.94 2.70 -12.70
C PRO A 68 -11.81 3.74 -12.90
N PHE A 69 -10.88 3.46 -13.81
CA PHE A 69 -9.91 4.43 -14.27
C PHE A 69 -10.50 5.30 -15.37
N LYS A 70 -10.32 6.60 -15.22
CA LYS A 70 -10.75 7.56 -16.22
C LYS A 70 -9.87 7.49 -17.47
N ALA A 71 -10.51 7.39 -18.62
CA ALA A 71 -9.82 7.52 -19.89
C ALA A 71 -9.36 8.97 -20.08
N ILE A 72 -8.09 9.12 -20.52
CA ILE A 72 -7.49 10.43 -20.84
C ILE A 72 -7.43 10.66 -22.36
N ARG A 73 -7.64 9.62 -23.17
CA ARG A 73 -7.75 9.74 -24.63
C ARG A 73 -9.20 10.02 -25.03
N PRO A 74 -9.46 10.96 -25.95
CA PRO A 74 -10.79 11.20 -26.50
C PRO A 74 -11.43 9.90 -27.03
N HIS A 75 -12.74 9.78 -26.86
CA HIS A 75 -13.56 8.65 -27.35
C HIS A 75 -13.20 7.27 -26.76
N THR A 76 -12.39 7.22 -25.71
CA THR A 76 -12.07 5.98 -24.98
C THR A 76 -12.98 5.83 -23.76
N LYS A 77 -13.54 4.63 -23.56
CA LYS A 77 -14.33 4.32 -22.36
C LYS A 77 -13.43 4.16 -21.15
N ASP A 78 -13.94 4.49 -19.94
CA ASP A 78 -13.26 4.23 -18.69
C ASP A 78 -12.97 2.73 -18.51
N PHE A 79 -11.81 2.41 -17.94
CA PHE A 79 -11.41 1.04 -17.66
C PHE A 79 -11.93 0.59 -16.30
N LYS A 80 -12.48 -0.63 -16.25
CA LYS A 80 -12.83 -1.32 -15.00
C LYS A 80 -12.06 -2.62 -14.93
N TYR A 81 -11.56 -2.96 -13.73
CA TYR A 81 -10.96 -4.27 -13.52
C TYR A 81 -12.00 -5.36 -13.76
N PRO A 82 -11.68 -6.39 -14.58
CA PRO A 82 -12.55 -7.55 -14.76
C PRO A 82 -12.78 -8.28 -13.44
N ASN A 83 -11.73 -8.44 -12.64
CA ASN A 83 -11.76 -9.09 -11.35
C ASN A 83 -11.09 -8.21 -10.26
N PRO A 84 -11.82 -7.30 -9.60
CA PRO A 84 -11.26 -6.43 -8.58
C PRO A 84 -10.73 -7.17 -7.34
N TYR A 85 -11.13 -8.42 -7.14
CA TYR A 85 -10.64 -9.28 -6.05
C TYR A 85 -9.24 -9.82 -6.33
N ALA A 86 -8.81 -9.90 -7.58
CA ALA A 86 -7.47 -10.34 -7.96
C ALA A 86 -6.40 -9.22 -7.85
N TYR A 87 -6.81 -8.00 -7.53
CA TYR A 87 -5.91 -6.85 -7.39
C TYR A 87 -4.81 -7.14 -6.36
N PHE A 88 -3.54 -7.03 -6.77
CA PHE A 88 -2.38 -7.33 -5.96
C PHE A 88 -1.57 -6.07 -5.61
N ASN A 89 -0.77 -6.16 -4.55
CA ASN A 89 0.20 -5.13 -4.18
C ASN A 89 1.49 -5.32 -4.98
N SER A 90 1.94 -4.29 -5.68
CA SER A 90 3.11 -4.32 -6.56
C SER A 90 4.45 -4.15 -5.84
N GLY A 91 4.45 -3.98 -4.52
CA GLY A 91 5.68 -3.77 -3.74
C GLY A 91 6.57 -5.00 -3.63
N CYS A 92 6.00 -6.21 -3.74
CA CYS A 92 6.71 -7.47 -3.78
C CYS A 92 6.23 -8.30 -4.98
N MET A 93 7.11 -8.57 -5.93
CA MET A 93 6.78 -9.31 -7.14
C MET A 93 7.93 -10.26 -7.53
N LEU A 94 7.67 -11.55 -7.58
CA LEU A 94 8.55 -12.50 -8.25
C LEU A 94 8.20 -12.49 -9.74
N ILE A 95 8.98 -11.78 -10.55
CA ILE A 95 8.65 -11.48 -11.95
C ILE A 95 9.21 -12.56 -12.88
N ASN A 96 8.35 -13.12 -13.73
CA ASN A 96 8.74 -14.01 -14.81
C ASN A 96 9.18 -13.16 -16.03
N LEU A 97 10.45 -12.78 -16.06
CA LEU A 97 11.01 -11.93 -17.11
C LEU A 97 10.91 -12.54 -18.50
N LYS A 98 11.01 -13.88 -18.58
CA LYS A 98 10.85 -14.63 -19.83
C LYS A 98 9.47 -14.42 -20.45
N GLU A 99 8.42 -14.61 -19.67
CA GLU A 99 7.04 -14.38 -20.15
C GLU A 99 6.75 -12.88 -20.36
N TRP A 100 7.33 -11.98 -19.56
CA TRP A 100 7.21 -10.54 -19.77
C TRP A 100 7.77 -10.10 -21.14
N ARG A 101 8.95 -10.60 -21.51
CA ARG A 101 9.59 -10.33 -22.81
C ARG A 101 8.77 -10.93 -23.94
N LYS A 102 8.40 -12.19 -23.81
CA LYS A 102 7.62 -12.94 -24.82
C LYS A 102 6.28 -12.26 -25.14
N GLN A 103 5.60 -11.75 -24.14
CA GLN A 103 4.29 -11.11 -24.27
C GLN A 103 4.37 -9.59 -24.40
N ASN A 104 5.56 -9.02 -24.40
CA ASN A 104 5.79 -7.58 -24.50
C ASN A 104 5.01 -6.76 -23.45
N ILE A 105 4.99 -7.23 -22.19
CA ILE A 105 4.23 -6.65 -21.08
C ILE A 105 4.59 -5.19 -20.86
N GLN A 106 5.87 -4.83 -21.00
CA GLN A 106 6.32 -3.44 -20.89
C GLN A 106 5.55 -2.50 -21.84
N GLN A 107 5.43 -2.87 -23.12
CA GLN A 107 4.74 -2.03 -24.09
C GLN A 107 3.25 -1.89 -23.75
N GLN A 108 2.60 -2.99 -23.35
CA GLN A 108 1.20 -2.97 -22.91
C GLN A 108 1.00 -2.02 -21.72
N CYS A 109 1.90 -2.05 -20.73
CA CYS A 109 1.88 -1.12 -19.61
C CYS A 109 2.04 0.35 -20.04
N MET A 110 2.95 0.62 -20.99
CA MET A 110 3.17 1.97 -21.53
C MET A 110 1.95 2.48 -22.30
N ASP A 111 1.29 1.63 -23.07
CA ASP A 111 0.08 1.96 -23.81
C ASP A 111 -1.10 2.25 -22.86
N PHE A 112 -1.21 1.46 -21.79
CA PHE A 112 -2.19 1.71 -20.73
C PHE A 112 -1.93 3.07 -20.04
N LEU A 113 -0.69 3.34 -19.65
CA LEU A 113 -0.29 4.61 -19.03
C LEU A 113 -0.59 5.82 -19.93
N ASN A 114 -0.50 5.67 -21.25
CA ASN A 114 -0.83 6.71 -22.21
C ASN A 114 -2.35 6.86 -22.44
N THR A 115 -3.16 5.95 -21.92
CA THR A 115 -4.60 5.88 -22.19
C THR A 115 -5.44 6.23 -20.97
N TYR A 116 -4.97 5.88 -19.77
CA TYR A 116 -5.76 5.99 -18.53
C TYR A 116 -5.02 6.75 -17.43
N ALA A 117 -5.77 7.51 -16.63
CA ALA A 117 -5.29 8.10 -15.39
C ALA A 117 -5.37 7.06 -14.28
N THR A 118 -4.24 6.75 -13.64
CA THR A 118 -4.14 5.79 -12.55
C THR A 118 -4.11 6.49 -11.19
N ARG A 119 -4.64 5.85 -10.15
CA ARG A 119 -4.62 6.34 -8.77
C ARG A 119 -3.36 5.88 -8.04
N PHE A 120 -3.04 4.60 -8.13
CA PHE A 120 -1.88 3.97 -7.51
C PHE A 120 -0.75 3.69 -8.51
N ARG A 121 -0.62 4.55 -9.53
CA ARG A 121 0.50 4.58 -10.50
C ARG A 121 0.73 3.23 -11.18
N ASP A 122 1.95 2.68 -11.00
CA ASP A 122 2.39 1.40 -11.56
C ASP A 122 1.59 0.20 -11.05
N GLN A 123 1.16 0.21 -9.79
CA GLN A 123 0.33 -0.88 -9.25
C GLN A 123 -0.97 -1.04 -10.03
N ASP A 124 -1.64 0.06 -10.36
CA ASP A 124 -2.86 0.04 -11.17
C ASP A 124 -2.61 -0.50 -12.57
N ILE A 125 -1.51 -0.06 -13.20
CA ILE A 125 -1.14 -0.49 -14.55
C ILE A 125 -0.86 -1.99 -14.58
N LEU A 126 -0.03 -2.46 -13.64
CA LEU A 126 0.33 -3.88 -13.56
C LEU A 126 -0.90 -4.75 -13.32
N ASN A 127 -1.77 -4.35 -12.40
CA ASN A 127 -3.01 -5.07 -12.17
C ASN A 127 -3.93 -5.08 -13.40
N ALA A 128 -3.97 -4.00 -14.17
CA ALA A 128 -4.77 -3.94 -15.40
C ALA A 128 -4.22 -4.86 -16.51
N ILE A 129 -2.91 -5.03 -16.59
CA ILE A 129 -2.27 -5.77 -17.67
C ILE A 129 -2.04 -7.25 -17.32
N ILE A 130 -1.60 -7.55 -16.09
CA ILE A 130 -1.23 -8.92 -15.72
C ILE A 130 -2.10 -9.53 -14.59
N GLY A 131 -3.06 -8.77 -14.01
CA GLY A 131 -3.73 -9.06 -12.75
C GLY A 131 -4.24 -10.48 -12.57
N ASP A 132 -4.94 -11.04 -13.55
CA ASP A 132 -5.50 -12.39 -13.45
C ASP A 132 -4.49 -13.49 -13.77
N ASN A 133 -3.43 -13.19 -14.53
CA ASN A 133 -2.38 -14.15 -14.90
C ASN A 133 -1.17 -14.06 -13.95
N THR A 134 -1.41 -14.26 -12.67
CA THR A 134 -0.39 -14.23 -11.61
C THR A 134 -0.58 -15.38 -10.64
N THR A 135 0.54 -15.92 -10.12
CA THR A 135 0.55 -16.87 -9.01
C THR A 135 0.33 -16.11 -7.70
N LYS A 136 -0.64 -16.55 -6.89
CA LYS A 136 -0.96 -15.88 -5.63
C LYS A 136 -0.10 -16.45 -4.51
N LEU A 137 0.67 -15.57 -3.86
CA LEU A 137 1.53 -15.87 -2.73
C LEU A 137 0.80 -15.58 -1.41
N GLU A 138 1.26 -16.24 -0.35
CA GLU A 138 0.77 -15.97 1.00
C GLU A 138 1.17 -14.57 1.50
N PRO A 139 0.37 -13.93 2.38
CA PRO A 139 0.66 -12.60 2.92
C PRO A 139 2.01 -12.49 3.65
N LYS A 140 2.58 -13.60 4.15
CA LYS A 140 3.91 -13.62 4.78
C LYS A 140 5.03 -13.05 3.91
N TRP A 141 4.86 -13.10 2.57
CA TRP A 141 5.84 -12.62 1.58
C TRP A 141 5.72 -11.11 1.26
N ASN A 142 4.62 -10.51 1.65
CA ASN A 142 4.41 -9.05 1.55
C ASN A 142 3.49 -8.62 2.69
N PHE A 143 4.00 -8.68 3.92
CA PHE A 143 3.22 -8.41 5.11
C PHE A 143 3.03 -6.91 5.30
N ILE A 144 1.89 -6.39 4.85
CA ILE A 144 1.54 -4.97 4.91
C ILE A 144 0.97 -4.66 6.30
N ILE A 145 1.76 -3.99 7.13
CA ILE A 145 1.44 -3.68 8.53
C ILE A 145 0.12 -2.90 8.65
N TYR A 146 -0.06 -1.90 7.80
CA TYR A 146 -1.22 -1.01 7.82
C TYR A 146 -2.55 -1.78 7.84
N PHE A 147 -2.67 -2.84 7.04
CA PHE A 147 -3.91 -3.62 6.96
C PHE A 147 -4.14 -4.50 8.17
N MET A 148 -3.07 -5.01 8.80
CA MET A 148 -3.19 -5.70 10.08
C MET A 148 -3.76 -4.76 11.15
N MET A 149 -3.26 -3.52 11.22
CA MET A 149 -3.74 -2.53 12.18
C MET A 149 -5.22 -2.18 11.95
N ILE A 150 -5.64 -2.03 10.70
CA ILE A 150 -7.06 -1.82 10.36
C ILE A 150 -7.91 -3.05 10.72
N ALA A 151 -7.45 -4.26 10.43
CA ALA A 151 -8.18 -5.49 10.74
C ALA A 151 -8.39 -5.63 12.25
N ASN A 152 -7.34 -5.41 13.05
CA ASN A 152 -7.41 -5.40 14.51
C ASN A 152 -8.38 -4.34 15.04
N HIS A 153 -8.34 -3.14 14.46
CA HIS A 153 -9.22 -2.05 14.82
C HIS A 153 -10.69 -2.40 14.53
N ASN A 154 -11.00 -2.89 13.33
CA ASN A 154 -12.35 -3.28 12.95
C ASN A 154 -12.90 -4.42 13.82
N ALA A 155 -12.04 -5.37 14.21
CA ALA A 155 -12.41 -6.43 15.13
C ALA A 155 -12.83 -5.89 16.50
N ARG A 156 -12.12 -4.89 17.05
CA ARG A 156 -12.48 -4.23 18.32
C ARG A 156 -13.82 -3.49 18.24
N LEU A 157 -14.12 -2.85 17.11
CA LEU A 157 -15.38 -2.14 16.89
C LEU A 157 -16.55 -3.06 16.55
N LYS A 158 -16.34 -4.38 16.45
CA LYS A 158 -17.34 -5.35 15.96
C LYS A 158 -17.95 -4.95 14.61
N THR A 159 -17.22 -4.15 13.83
CA THR A 159 -17.63 -3.81 12.46
C THR A 159 -17.24 -4.96 11.54
N PRO A 160 -18.12 -5.39 10.62
CA PRO A 160 -17.77 -6.45 9.67
C PRO A 160 -16.56 -6.01 8.85
N ALA A 161 -15.42 -6.65 9.07
CA ALA A 161 -14.19 -6.44 8.28
C ALA A 161 -14.37 -6.86 6.81
N GLN A 162 -15.47 -7.53 6.49
CA GLN A 162 -15.76 -8.18 5.23
C GLN A 162 -15.74 -7.28 3.99
N ASN A 163 -15.89 -5.96 4.16
CA ASN A 163 -15.92 -5.04 3.01
C ASN A 163 -14.62 -4.26 2.79
N ILE A 164 -13.60 -4.43 3.62
CA ILE A 164 -12.39 -3.60 3.58
C ILE A 164 -11.13 -4.43 3.35
N CYS A 165 -11.13 -5.71 3.70
CA CYS A 165 -9.95 -6.57 3.61
C CYS A 165 -10.28 -7.92 2.96
N LYS A 166 -9.51 -8.30 1.94
CA LYS A 166 -9.63 -9.61 1.25
C LYS A 166 -9.19 -10.78 2.12
N PHE A 167 -8.37 -10.54 3.14
CA PHE A 167 -7.86 -11.57 4.02
C PHE A 167 -8.65 -11.60 5.33
N SER A 168 -8.88 -12.79 5.85
CA SER A 168 -9.41 -12.97 7.18
C SER A 168 -8.38 -12.56 8.25
N ILE A 169 -8.86 -12.27 9.44
CA ILE A 169 -7.98 -12.02 10.61
C ILE A 169 -7.08 -13.23 10.86
N ASP A 170 -7.62 -14.45 10.75
CA ASP A 170 -6.86 -15.68 10.97
C ASP A 170 -5.72 -15.83 9.94
N THR A 171 -5.95 -15.47 8.68
CA THR A 171 -4.90 -15.45 7.65
C THR A 171 -3.78 -14.48 8.00
N TYR A 172 -4.12 -13.29 8.51
CA TYR A 172 -3.11 -12.34 8.97
C TYR A 172 -2.37 -12.81 10.21
N GLN A 173 -3.06 -13.39 11.19
CA GLN A 173 -2.42 -13.95 12.39
C GLN A 173 -1.47 -15.11 12.05
N ALA A 174 -1.87 -15.99 11.15
CA ALA A 174 -1.00 -17.06 10.66
C ALA A 174 0.25 -16.50 9.96
N SER A 175 0.08 -15.46 9.14
CA SER A 175 1.18 -14.79 8.47
C SER A 175 2.08 -14.03 9.44
N LEU A 176 1.53 -13.40 10.48
CA LEU A 176 2.27 -12.70 11.53
C LEU A 176 3.23 -13.63 12.28
N ALA A 177 2.81 -14.89 12.52
CA ALA A 177 3.65 -15.89 13.18
C ALA A 177 4.89 -16.30 12.34
N ASN A 178 4.90 -16.04 11.03
CA ASN A 178 5.97 -16.45 10.13
C ASN A 178 6.23 -15.40 9.02
N ILE A 179 6.34 -14.13 9.39
CA ILE A 179 6.63 -13.07 8.43
C ILE A 179 8.00 -13.32 7.78
N LYS A 180 8.02 -13.34 6.46
CA LYS A 180 9.25 -13.40 5.65
C LYS A 180 9.71 -12.01 5.23
N ILE A 181 8.77 -11.17 4.78
CA ILE A 181 9.05 -9.80 4.32
C ILE A 181 8.00 -8.86 4.91
N ILE A 182 8.46 -7.86 5.66
CA ILE A 182 7.61 -6.75 6.14
C ILE A 182 7.55 -5.67 5.06
N HIS A 183 6.36 -5.12 4.84
CA HIS A 183 6.15 -3.95 3.98
C HIS A 183 5.59 -2.78 4.79
N TYR A 184 6.36 -1.71 4.89
CA TYR A 184 5.99 -0.48 5.61
C TYR A 184 5.14 0.47 4.74
N CYS A 185 4.28 -0.12 3.89
CA CYS A 185 3.38 0.62 3.01
C CYS A 185 2.28 1.33 3.81
N CYS A 186 1.95 2.55 3.41
CA CYS A 186 0.79 3.32 3.91
C CYS A 186 0.76 3.60 5.43
N CYS A 187 1.83 3.33 6.18
CA CYS A 187 1.91 3.58 7.62
C CYS A 187 3.02 4.58 7.92
N PRO A 188 3.11 5.13 9.13
CA PRO A 188 4.30 5.84 9.54
C PRO A 188 5.53 4.98 9.31
N LYS A 189 6.50 5.52 8.57
CA LYS A 189 7.73 4.78 8.27
C LYS A 189 8.52 4.57 9.56
N PRO A 190 9.31 3.48 9.70
CA PRO A 190 10.11 3.24 10.90
C PRO A 190 11.16 4.33 11.15
N TRP A 191 11.55 5.06 10.13
CA TRP A 191 12.43 6.25 10.18
C TRP A 191 11.67 7.57 10.32
N ALA A 192 10.40 7.56 10.67
CA ALA A 192 9.62 8.73 11.07
C ALA A 192 9.26 8.63 12.56
N SER A 193 8.72 9.68 13.16
CA SER A 193 8.23 9.62 14.53
C SER A 193 7.15 8.54 14.70
N ALA A 194 7.27 7.73 15.74
CA ALA A 194 6.26 6.74 16.11
C ALA A 194 4.89 7.37 16.38
N TYR A 195 4.90 8.60 16.84
CA TYR A 195 3.72 9.35 17.27
C TYR A 195 3.11 10.21 16.18
N SER A 196 3.57 10.10 14.92
CA SER A 196 3.02 10.86 13.80
C SER A 196 1.57 10.45 13.44
N VAL A 197 1.19 9.22 13.79
CA VAL A 197 -0.19 8.72 13.69
C VAL A 197 -0.50 7.91 14.95
N LEU A 198 -1.64 8.21 15.58
CA LEU A 198 -2.11 7.52 16.78
C LEU A 198 -3.31 6.64 16.44
N ASP A 199 -3.44 5.55 17.17
CA ASP A 199 -4.66 4.73 17.20
C ASP A 199 -5.76 5.38 18.07
N PHE A 200 -6.88 4.67 18.27
CA PHE A 200 -8.00 5.18 19.05
C PHE A 200 -7.74 5.20 20.57
N ASP A 201 -6.72 4.49 21.03
CA ASP A 201 -6.28 4.51 22.43
C ASP A 201 -5.17 5.56 22.64
N PHE A 202 -4.95 6.44 21.66
CA PHE A 202 -3.89 7.46 21.62
C PHE A 202 -2.47 6.89 21.74
N LYS A 203 -2.28 5.64 21.32
CA LYS A 203 -0.98 4.99 21.21
C LYS A 203 -0.44 5.10 19.78
N PRO A 204 0.88 4.92 19.59
CA PRO A 204 1.43 4.83 18.24
C PRO A 204 0.69 3.81 17.39
N PHE A 205 0.27 4.20 16.18
CA PHE A 205 -0.49 3.34 15.28
C PHE A 205 0.28 2.08 14.87
N VAL A 206 1.59 2.21 14.67
CA VAL A 206 2.48 1.08 14.34
C VAL A 206 3.09 0.53 15.63
N GLU A 207 2.91 -0.75 15.87
CA GLU A 207 3.50 -1.45 17.00
C GLU A 207 5.03 -1.31 17.03
N SER A 208 5.61 -1.21 18.22
CA SER A 208 7.06 -1.06 18.45
C SER A 208 7.87 -2.16 17.78
N TYR A 209 7.37 -3.40 17.80
CA TYR A 209 8.00 -4.57 17.17
C TYR A 209 8.45 -4.30 15.72
N PHE A 210 7.57 -3.76 14.88
CA PHE A 210 7.90 -3.53 13.47
C PHE A 210 8.96 -2.45 13.28
N ARG A 211 8.90 -1.38 14.11
CA ARG A 211 9.93 -0.33 14.11
C ARG A 211 11.28 -0.87 14.57
N GLU A 212 11.30 -1.67 15.62
CA GLU A 212 12.50 -2.28 16.17
C GLU A 212 13.19 -3.22 15.18
N GLN A 213 12.45 -4.00 14.39
CA GLN A 213 13.04 -4.85 13.35
C GLN A 213 13.81 -4.02 12.33
N TRP A 214 13.25 -2.89 11.90
CA TRP A 214 13.92 -2.00 10.95
C TRP A 214 15.20 -1.39 11.56
N TRP A 215 15.11 -0.86 12.79
CA TRP A 215 16.26 -0.25 13.46
C TRP A 215 17.35 -1.26 13.77
N LYS A 216 17.03 -2.50 14.13
CA LYS A 216 18.01 -3.58 14.28
C LYS A 216 18.80 -3.85 12.99
N MET A 217 18.16 -3.71 11.83
CA MET A 217 18.85 -3.85 10.55
C MET A 217 19.64 -2.59 10.19
N ALA A 218 19.07 -1.41 10.43
CA ALA A 218 19.74 -0.14 10.24
C ALA A 218 21.06 -0.05 11.04
N ASP A 219 21.03 -0.45 12.31
CA ASP A 219 22.19 -0.47 13.19
C ASP A 219 23.31 -1.45 12.71
N LYS A 220 22.97 -2.40 11.83
CA LYS A 220 23.92 -3.32 11.17
C LYS A 220 24.43 -2.82 9.82
N THR A 221 24.03 -1.63 9.37
CA THR A 221 24.38 -1.10 8.05
C THR A 221 25.55 -0.11 8.19
N PRO A 222 26.81 -0.55 8.02
CA PRO A 222 27.98 0.29 8.34
C PRO A 222 28.14 1.48 7.39
N ALA A 223 27.69 1.36 6.15
CA ALA A 223 27.86 2.40 5.13
C ALA A 223 27.11 3.72 5.46
N PHE A 224 26.08 3.68 6.31
CA PHE A 224 25.25 4.84 6.68
C PHE A 224 25.11 4.98 8.20
N ALA A 225 26.07 4.44 8.97
CA ALA A 225 25.96 4.38 10.43
C ALA A 225 25.79 5.76 11.07
N GLN A 226 26.53 6.76 10.61
CA GLN A 226 26.45 8.12 11.14
C GLN A 226 25.11 8.76 10.83
N GLU A 227 24.68 8.75 9.57
CA GLU A 227 23.42 9.32 9.11
C GLU A 227 22.21 8.68 9.79
N LEU A 228 22.26 7.38 10.04
CA LEU A 228 21.22 6.66 10.74
C LEU A 228 21.15 7.01 12.22
N GLN A 229 22.28 7.23 12.91
CA GLN A 229 22.32 7.70 14.29
C GLN A 229 21.80 9.14 14.41
N GLU A 230 22.21 10.03 13.50
CA GLU A 230 21.69 11.39 13.44
C GLU A 230 20.16 11.41 13.20
N LEU A 231 19.67 10.56 12.31
CA LEU A 231 18.25 10.41 12.05
C LEU A 231 17.50 9.92 13.30
N LYS A 232 18.04 8.93 14.01
CA LYS A 232 17.48 8.36 15.24
C LYS A 232 17.33 9.43 16.33
N SER A 233 18.38 10.26 16.51
CA SER A 233 18.35 11.38 17.46
C SER A 233 17.28 12.41 17.07
N LYS A 234 17.23 12.84 15.81
CA LYS A 234 16.23 13.81 15.34
C LYS A 234 14.80 13.31 15.54
N ILE A 235 14.55 12.03 15.37
CA ILE A 235 13.23 11.43 15.61
C ILE A 235 12.87 11.54 17.08
N ALA A 236 13.79 11.16 17.99
CA ALA A 236 13.57 11.25 19.42
C ALA A 236 13.24 12.68 19.88
N ASP A 237 13.97 13.67 19.37
CA ASP A 237 13.76 15.09 19.68
C ASP A 237 12.40 15.61 19.21
N THR A 238 11.86 15.02 18.13
CA THR A 238 10.57 15.45 17.54
C THR A 238 9.38 14.64 18.04
N ASP A 239 9.60 13.53 18.74
CA ASP A 239 8.52 12.61 19.14
C ASP A 239 7.47 13.29 20.02
N PHE A 240 7.88 14.12 20.99
CA PHE A 240 6.94 14.86 21.85
C PHE A 240 6.07 15.83 21.05
N ILE A 241 6.68 16.60 20.14
CA ILE A 241 5.96 17.55 19.27
C ILE A 241 4.99 16.81 18.36
N SER A 242 5.43 15.71 17.77
CA SER A 242 4.61 14.85 16.90
C SER A 242 3.42 14.28 17.66
N TYR A 243 3.63 13.80 18.88
CA TYR A 243 2.57 13.29 19.75
C TYR A 243 1.56 14.38 20.10
N ALA A 244 2.01 15.54 20.56
CA ALA A 244 1.13 16.66 20.90
C ALA A 244 0.27 17.10 19.70
N LYS A 245 0.86 17.18 18.51
CA LYS A 245 0.17 17.50 17.26
C LYS A 245 -0.87 16.44 16.88
N ALA A 246 -0.50 15.17 16.90
CA ALA A 246 -1.40 14.06 16.56
C ALA A 246 -2.55 13.93 17.57
N LEU A 247 -2.26 14.14 18.85
CA LEU A 247 -3.28 14.16 19.91
C LEU A 247 -4.29 15.30 19.69
N SER A 248 -3.80 16.51 19.40
CA SER A 248 -4.67 17.66 19.08
C SER A 248 -5.59 17.40 17.90
N GLN A 249 -5.06 16.81 16.83
CA GLN A 249 -5.86 16.43 15.65
C GLN A 249 -6.91 15.37 15.96
N SER A 250 -6.57 14.38 16.78
CA SER A 250 -7.50 13.33 17.20
C SER A 250 -8.62 13.88 18.07
N LEU A 251 -8.30 14.79 19.00
CA LEU A 251 -9.29 15.47 19.85
C LEU A 251 -10.23 16.35 19.03
N GLN A 252 -9.73 17.11 18.04
CA GLN A 252 -10.55 17.88 17.13
C GLN A 252 -11.53 16.98 16.35
N THR A 253 -11.04 15.85 15.85
CA THR A 253 -11.88 14.88 15.13
C THR A 253 -13.00 14.33 16.02
N LEU A 254 -12.71 14.08 17.29
CA LEU A 254 -13.72 13.64 18.27
C LEU A 254 -14.77 14.72 18.54
N ASP A 255 -14.33 15.97 18.72
CA ASP A 255 -15.25 17.10 18.93
C ASP A 255 -16.17 17.30 17.73
N ASP A 256 -15.65 17.23 16.51
CA ASP A 256 -16.45 17.31 15.28
C ASP A 256 -17.49 16.17 15.21
N ARG A 257 -17.10 14.94 15.59
CA ARG A 257 -18.05 13.80 15.65
C ARG A 257 -19.14 14.00 16.69
N ILE A 258 -18.78 14.46 17.89
CA ILE A 258 -19.73 14.77 18.96
C ILE A 258 -20.70 15.86 18.50
N THR A 259 -20.22 16.91 17.87
CA THR A 259 -21.02 17.99 17.33
C THR A 259 -22.01 17.50 16.27
N ASN A 260 -21.55 16.62 15.37
CA ASN A 260 -22.42 15.99 14.37
C ASN A 260 -23.51 15.11 15.00
N ILE A 261 -23.16 14.34 16.04
CA ILE A 261 -24.14 13.52 16.78
C ILE A 261 -25.16 14.40 17.50
N LYS A 262 -24.70 15.45 18.20
CA LYS A 262 -25.60 16.42 18.84
C LYS A 262 -26.55 17.05 17.83
N SER A 263 -26.03 17.48 16.66
CA SER A 263 -26.84 18.06 15.60
C SER A 263 -27.88 17.08 15.04
N ALA A 264 -27.51 15.80 14.90
CA ALA A 264 -28.43 14.77 14.44
C ALA A 264 -29.54 14.47 15.46
N LEU A 265 -29.22 14.49 16.75
CA LEU A 265 -30.16 14.20 17.84
C LEU A 265 -31.09 15.38 18.16
N PHE A 266 -30.58 16.61 18.20
CA PHE A 266 -31.30 17.77 18.70
C PHE A 266 -31.86 18.69 17.58
N ALA A 267 -31.34 18.56 16.34
CA ALA A 267 -31.84 19.28 15.20
C ALA A 267 -31.78 18.43 13.91
N PRO A 268 -32.51 17.29 13.87
CA PRO A 268 -32.36 16.31 12.78
C PRO A 268 -32.69 16.91 11.41
N HIS A 269 -33.68 17.80 11.33
CA HIS A 269 -34.02 18.47 10.07
C HIS A 269 -32.93 19.39 9.53
N LYS A 270 -32.17 20.09 10.40
CA LYS A 270 -31.05 20.92 10.00
C LYS A 270 -29.83 20.05 9.57
N PHE A 271 -29.61 18.97 10.29
CA PHE A 271 -28.53 18.03 9.98
C PHE A 271 -28.74 17.35 8.61
N ILE A 272 -29.98 16.89 8.33
CA ILE A 272 -30.34 16.29 7.05
C ILE A 272 -30.21 17.32 5.92
N TYR A 273 -30.72 18.52 6.13
CA TYR A 273 -30.64 19.62 5.15
C TYR A 273 -29.15 19.92 4.80
N GLN A 274 -28.27 20.03 5.79
CA GLN A 274 -26.85 20.30 5.57
C GLN A 274 -26.16 19.18 4.81
N LYS A 275 -26.47 17.91 5.12
CA LYS A 275 -25.96 16.77 4.36
C LYS A 275 -26.43 16.77 2.90
N ILE A 276 -27.68 17.09 2.66
CA ILE A 276 -28.24 17.21 1.30
C ILE A 276 -27.58 18.35 0.55
N LYS A 277 -27.47 19.53 1.17
CA LYS A 277 -26.81 20.70 0.60
C LYS A 277 -25.36 20.38 0.20
N ASN A 278 -24.59 19.73 1.08
CA ASN A 278 -23.19 19.35 0.81
C ASN A 278 -23.07 18.29 -0.30
N LYS A 279 -24.05 17.37 -0.39
CA LYS A 279 -24.02 16.29 -1.41
C LYS A 279 -24.41 16.78 -2.81
N PHE A 280 -25.32 17.74 -2.90
CA PHE A 280 -25.90 18.17 -4.16
C PHE A 280 -25.49 19.59 -4.59
N GLY A 281 -24.63 20.28 -3.81
CA GLY A 281 -24.07 21.57 -4.19
C GLY A 281 -25.06 22.73 -4.28
N PHE A 282 -26.23 22.65 -3.61
CA PHE A 282 -27.18 23.77 -3.55
C PHE A 282 -26.55 24.93 -2.75
N LYS A 283 -26.47 26.11 -3.40
CA LYS A 283 -26.09 27.36 -2.76
C LYS A 283 -27.19 27.92 -1.84
#